data_b5d050bf6bf4081dac66b084a5d7305a
#
_entry.id   b5d050bf6bf4081dac66b084a5d7305a
#
_cell.length_a   1.000
_cell.length_b   1.000
_cell.length_c   1.000
_cell.angle_alpha   90.00
_cell.angle_beta   90.00
_cell.angle_gamma   90.00
#
_symmetry.space_group_name_H-M   'P 1'
#
loop_
_entity.id
_entity.type
_entity.pdbx_description
1 polymer ?
#
loop_
_entity_poly.entity_id
_entity_poly.type
_entity_poly.pdbx_seq_one_letter_code
_entity_poly.pdbx_strand_id
1 'polypeptide(L)'
;MSKFKDLVDRTKHIENNAQAISYDIFVSLVKLDHVVFKVGGYGNVLTKNYESMADHTQCRLGKWYESRGKEVFEDTIEFAQILDPHKTIHEYVNKAINLASKHANPIEVIDKFKHAEEQSINLFNIFNNMVAVKVHKMDK
;
A
#
# COMPACT_ATOMS: atom_id res chain seq x y z
N MET A 1 -4.02 -29.91 34.15
CA MET A 1 -4.61 -29.11 33.09
C MET A 1 -5.52 -29.95 32.23
N SER A 2 -6.65 -29.46 31.86
CA SER A 2 -7.64 -30.20 31.08
C SER A 2 -7.26 -30.24 29.59
N LYS A 3 -7.67 -31.32 28.92
CA LYS A 3 -7.57 -31.43 27.46
C LYS A 3 -8.35 -30.32 26.74
N PHE A 4 -9.41 -29.85 27.37
CA PHE A 4 -10.25 -28.75 26.84
C PHE A 4 -9.43 -27.45 26.72
N LYS A 5 -8.70 -27.08 27.75
CA LYS A 5 -7.85 -25.90 27.73
C LYS A 5 -6.78 -25.99 26.63
N ASP A 6 -6.15 -27.14 26.50
CA ASP A 6 -5.15 -27.38 25.46
C ASP A 6 -5.76 -27.21 24.06
N LEU A 7 -6.96 -27.73 23.84
CA LEU A 7 -7.67 -27.56 22.57
C LEU A 7 -8.01 -26.11 22.28
N VAL A 8 -8.47 -25.35 23.29
CA VAL A 8 -8.78 -23.91 23.13
C VAL A 8 -7.50 -23.13 22.77
N ASP A 9 -6.39 -23.41 23.44
CA ASP A 9 -5.11 -22.73 23.18
C ASP A 9 -4.61 -23.02 21.76
N ARG A 10 -4.73 -24.25 21.28
CA ARG A 10 -4.35 -24.64 19.91
C ARG A 10 -5.24 -23.95 18.87
N THR A 11 -6.55 -23.89 19.11
CA THR A 11 -7.50 -23.23 18.21
C THR A 11 -7.18 -21.75 18.08
N LYS A 12 -6.89 -21.08 19.19
CA LYS A 12 -6.50 -19.67 19.19
C LYS A 12 -5.21 -19.45 18.41
N HIS A 13 -4.23 -20.34 18.56
CA HIS A 13 -2.96 -20.26 17.82
C HIS A 13 -3.21 -20.37 16.30
N ILE A 14 -4.07 -21.30 15.88
CA ILE A 14 -4.45 -21.47 14.47
C ILE A 14 -5.14 -20.19 13.95
N GLU A 15 -6.07 -19.61 14.70
CA GLU A 15 -6.75 -18.38 14.35
C GLU A 15 -5.76 -17.23 14.17
N ASN A 16 -4.79 -17.08 15.09
CA ASN A 16 -3.78 -16.02 15.01
C ASN A 16 -2.89 -16.18 13.77
N ASN A 17 -2.49 -17.41 13.45
CA ASN A 17 -1.70 -17.70 12.25
C ASN A 17 -2.49 -17.38 10.98
N ALA A 18 -3.75 -17.76 10.92
CA ALA A 18 -4.62 -17.44 9.78
C ALA A 18 -4.79 -15.93 9.61
N GLN A 19 -4.93 -15.18 10.69
CA GLN A 19 -5.03 -13.73 10.66
C GLN A 19 -3.74 -13.08 10.17
N ALA A 20 -2.57 -13.55 10.64
CA ALA A 20 -1.28 -13.07 10.19
C ALA A 20 -1.08 -13.30 8.68
N ILE A 21 -1.44 -14.47 8.18
CA ILE A 21 -1.39 -14.79 6.74
C ILE A 21 -2.32 -13.86 5.96
N SER A 22 -3.52 -13.60 6.47
CA SER A 22 -4.48 -12.69 5.85
C SER A 22 -3.91 -11.28 5.70
N TYR A 23 -3.21 -10.76 6.71
CA TYR A 23 -2.54 -9.46 6.64
C TYR A 23 -1.44 -9.45 5.58
N ASP A 24 -0.62 -10.51 5.52
CA ASP A 24 0.45 -10.62 4.53
C ASP A 24 -0.10 -10.66 3.10
N ILE A 25 -1.17 -11.42 2.87
CA ILE A 25 -1.86 -11.47 1.57
C ILE A 25 -2.36 -10.09 1.19
N PHE A 26 -2.99 -9.38 2.11
CA PHE A 26 -3.51 -8.04 1.85
C PHE A 26 -2.37 -7.09 1.46
N VAL A 27 -1.28 -7.05 2.22
CA VAL A 27 -0.13 -6.19 1.92
C VAL A 27 0.47 -6.53 0.56
N SER A 28 0.57 -7.81 0.22
CA SER A 28 1.06 -8.25 -1.09
C SER A 28 0.17 -7.75 -2.23
N LEU A 29 -1.15 -7.80 -2.05
CA LEU A 29 -2.10 -7.28 -3.04
C LEU A 29 -1.97 -5.76 -3.21
N VAL A 30 -1.79 -5.01 -2.11
CA VAL A 30 -1.57 -3.56 -2.18
C VAL A 30 -0.29 -3.23 -2.93
N LYS A 31 0.79 -3.95 -2.66
CA LYS A 31 2.06 -3.78 -3.39
C LYS A 31 1.89 -4.02 -4.87
N LEU A 32 1.19 -5.11 -5.24
CA LEU A 32 0.92 -5.44 -6.64
C LEU A 32 0.07 -4.35 -7.31
N ASP A 33 -0.99 -3.89 -6.66
CA ASP A 33 -1.86 -2.83 -7.19
C ASP A 33 -1.04 -1.56 -7.48
N HIS A 34 -0.08 -1.20 -6.62
CA HIS A 34 0.75 -0.01 -6.84
C HIS A 34 1.78 -0.21 -7.95
N VAL A 35 2.31 -1.42 -8.12
CA VAL A 35 3.16 -1.74 -9.27
C VAL A 35 2.36 -1.58 -10.56
N VAL A 36 1.15 -2.14 -10.63
CA VAL A 36 0.26 -2.02 -11.79
C VAL A 36 -0.08 -0.56 -12.07
N PHE A 37 -0.39 0.22 -11.04
CA PHE A 37 -0.67 1.65 -11.16
C PHE A 37 0.52 2.41 -11.79
N LYS A 38 1.72 2.20 -11.29
CA LYS A 38 2.92 2.88 -11.82
C LYS A 38 3.23 2.46 -13.25
N VAL A 39 3.13 1.17 -13.55
CA VAL A 39 3.33 0.66 -14.92
C VAL A 39 2.28 1.25 -15.87
N GLY A 40 1.04 1.42 -15.40
CA GLY A 40 0.01 2.14 -16.16
C GLY A 40 0.41 3.58 -16.47
N GLY A 41 0.97 4.28 -15.49
CA GLY A 41 1.49 5.64 -15.68
C GLY A 41 2.63 5.71 -16.69
N TYR A 42 3.58 4.78 -16.59
CA TYR A 42 4.67 4.68 -17.58
C TYR A 42 4.12 4.42 -18.98
N GLY A 43 3.17 3.48 -19.10
CA GLY A 43 2.50 3.16 -20.36
C GLY A 43 1.80 4.36 -20.97
N ASN A 44 1.13 5.17 -20.17
CA ASN A 44 0.46 6.39 -20.65
C ASN A 44 1.46 7.38 -21.27
N VAL A 45 2.63 7.53 -20.67
CA VAL A 45 3.68 8.39 -21.23
C VAL A 45 4.25 7.80 -22.52
N LEU A 46 4.56 6.51 -22.51
CA LEU A 46 5.16 5.84 -23.67
C LEU A 46 4.23 5.76 -24.88
N THR A 47 2.93 5.61 -24.65
CA THR A 47 1.93 5.53 -25.72
C THR A 47 1.34 6.88 -26.09
N LYS A 48 1.79 7.95 -25.45
CA LYS A 48 1.24 9.31 -25.62
C LYS A 48 -0.26 9.41 -25.31
N ASN A 49 -0.73 8.56 -24.42
CA ASN A 49 -2.07 8.66 -23.83
C ASN A 49 -1.95 9.40 -22.49
N TYR A 50 -2.08 10.72 -22.53
CA TYR A 50 -1.78 11.56 -21.38
C TYR A 50 -2.97 11.74 -20.41
N GLU A 51 -3.83 10.74 -20.31
CA GLU A 51 -4.90 10.74 -19.32
C GLU A 51 -4.32 10.60 -17.91
N SER A 52 -4.88 11.36 -16.97
CA SER A 52 -4.52 11.25 -15.56
C SER A 52 -4.97 9.91 -14.99
N MET A 53 -4.14 9.36 -14.14
CA MET A 53 -4.48 8.18 -13.35
C MET A 53 -5.35 8.57 -12.16
N ALA A 54 -6.06 7.61 -11.58
CA ALA A 54 -6.88 7.80 -10.37
C ALA A 54 -6.06 8.42 -9.24
N ASP A 55 -6.71 9.22 -8.40
CA ASP A 55 -6.06 9.72 -7.19
C ASP A 55 -6.04 8.66 -6.08
N HIS A 56 -5.35 8.98 -4.96
CA HIS A 56 -5.16 8.02 -3.87
C HIS A 56 -6.45 7.63 -3.12
N THR A 57 -7.54 8.37 -3.30
CA THR A 57 -8.82 8.05 -2.65
C THR A 57 -9.64 7.02 -3.42
N GLN A 58 -9.35 6.84 -4.70
CA GLN A 58 -10.14 6.00 -5.61
C GLN A 58 -9.58 4.60 -5.80
N CYS A 59 -8.32 4.38 -5.45
CA CYS A 59 -7.71 3.05 -5.58
C CYS A 59 -8.15 2.12 -4.44
N ARG A 60 -7.86 0.82 -4.58
CA ARG A 60 -8.20 -0.18 -3.57
C ARG A 60 -7.67 0.18 -2.19
N LEU A 61 -6.41 0.63 -2.11
CA LEU A 61 -5.79 1.04 -0.85
C LEU A 61 -6.52 2.23 -0.23
N GLY A 62 -6.87 3.24 -1.02
CA GLY A 62 -7.58 4.42 -0.53
C GLY A 62 -8.94 4.07 0.07
N LYS A 63 -9.68 3.22 -0.59
CA LYS A 63 -10.97 2.74 -0.10
C LYS A 63 -10.83 1.91 1.17
N TRP A 64 -9.85 1.04 1.21
CA TRP A 64 -9.53 0.24 2.39
C TRP A 64 -9.10 1.12 3.57
N TYR A 65 -8.27 2.13 3.31
CA TYR A 65 -7.76 3.06 4.33
C TYR A 65 -8.90 3.76 5.07
N GLU A 66 -9.95 4.16 4.37
CA GLU A 66 -11.10 4.86 4.94
C GLU A 66 -12.15 3.92 5.56
N SER A 67 -12.02 2.61 5.40
CA SER A 67 -13.00 1.64 5.85
C SER A 67 -12.37 0.56 6.74
N ARG A 68 -12.14 -0.62 6.19
CA ARG A 68 -11.64 -1.80 6.92
C ARG A 68 -10.27 -1.57 7.55
N GLY A 69 -9.38 -0.88 6.85
CA GLY A 69 -8.05 -0.58 7.36
C GLY A 69 -8.09 0.25 8.61
N LYS A 70 -8.93 1.26 8.61
CA LYS A 70 -9.15 2.11 9.78
C LYS A 70 -9.63 1.29 10.97
N GLU A 71 -10.64 0.44 10.77
CA GLU A 71 -11.18 -0.41 11.85
C GLU A 71 -10.12 -1.31 12.48
N VAL A 72 -9.24 -1.89 11.65
CA VAL A 72 -8.28 -2.91 12.10
C VAL A 72 -6.98 -2.31 12.60
N PHE A 73 -6.46 -1.26 11.96
CA PHE A 73 -5.10 -0.77 12.14
C PHE A 73 -4.98 0.64 12.72
N GLU A 74 -6.08 1.36 12.97
CA GLU A 74 -5.99 2.75 13.47
C GLU A 74 -5.32 2.86 14.83
N ASP A 75 -5.21 1.76 15.58
CA ASP A 75 -4.50 1.68 16.85
C ASP A 75 -2.98 1.63 16.69
N THR A 76 -2.47 1.53 15.47
CA THR A 76 -1.03 1.54 15.18
C THR A 76 -0.60 2.94 14.74
N ILE A 77 0.64 3.31 15.10
CA ILE A 77 1.25 4.57 14.64
C ILE A 77 1.46 4.54 13.13
N GLU A 78 1.84 3.37 12.61
CA GLU A 78 2.13 3.13 11.21
C GLU A 78 0.94 3.42 10.30
N PHE A 79 -0.29 3.16 10.78
CA PHE A 79 -1.48 3.41 9.97
C PHE A 79 -1.58 4.89 9.54
N ALA A 80 -1.34 5.82 10.46
CA ALA A 80 -1.35 7.25 10.14
C ALA A 80 -0.24 7.65 9.16
N GLN A 81 0.86 6.90 9.13
CA GLN A 81 2.00 7.18 8.24
C GLN A 81 1.76 6.77 6.79
N ILE A 82 0.71 6.00 6.50
CA ILE A 82 0.40 5.52 5.15
C ILE A 82 -0.02 6.66 4.23
N LEU A 83 -0.78 7.62 4.74
CA LEU A 83 -1.46 8.62 3.92
C LEU A 83 -0.52 9.43 3.05
N ASP A 84 0.54 10.02 3.63
CA ASP A 84 1.44 10.92 2.91
C ASP A 84 2.17 10.25 1.76
N PRO A 85 2.88 9.12 1.95
CA PRO A 85 3.55 8.46 0.83
C PRO A 85 2.56 7.95 -0.22
N HIS A 86 1.40 7.45 0.19
CA HIS A 86 0.38 6.96 -0.75
C HIS A 86 -0.13 8.10 -1.64
N LYS A 87 -0.52 9.20 -1.05
CA LYS A 87 -0.96 10.40 -1.79
C LYS A 87 0.15 10.91 -2.72
N THR A 88 1.37 10.97 -2.23
CA THR A 88 2.52 11.47 -3.00
C THR A 88 2.80 10.61 -4.22
N ILE A 89 2.70 9.28 -4.12
CA ILE A 89 2.87 8.38 -5.27
C ILE A 89 1.90 8.77 -6.39
N HIS A 90 0.62 8.89 -6.08
CA HIS A 90 -0.41 9.25 -7.06
C HIS A 90 -0.16 10.63 -7.68
N GLU A 91 0.20 11.60 -6.86
CA GLU A 91 0.51 12.96 -7.32
C GLU A 91 1.69 13.00 -8.27
N TYR A 92 2.80 12.32 -7.95
CA TYR A 92 4.00 12.33 -8.78
C TYR A 92 3.82 11.58 -10.09
N VAL A 93 3.08 10.48 -10.10
CA VAL A 93 2.74 9.79 -11.36
C VAL A 93 1.93 10.73 -12.26
N ASN A 94 0.93 11.41 -11.73
CA ASN A 94 0.13 12.36 -12.50
C ASN A 94 0.91 13.60 -12.93
N LYS A 95 1.85 14.08 -12.10
CA LYS A 95 2.76 15.17 -12.50
C LYS A 95 3.63 14.76 -13.68
N ALA A 96 4.15 13.52 -13.66
CA ALA A 96 4.96 13.01 -14.77
C ALA A 96 4.16 12.96 -16.07
N ILE A 97 2.93 12.46 -16.01
CA ILE A 97 2.04 12.40 -17.18
C ILE A 97 1.75 13.81 -17.70
N ASN A 98 1.46 14.75 -16.81
CA ASN A 98 1.18 16.14 -17.19
C ASN A 98 2.38 16.82 -17.85
N LEU A 99 3.59 16.64 -17.30
CA LEU A 99 4.82 17.16 -17.90
C LEU A 99 5.07 16.56 -19.28
N ALA A 100 4.86 15.25 -19.44
CA ALA A 100 5.00 14.60 -20.73
C ALA A 100 3.99 15.14 -21.75
N SER A 101 2.77 15.44 -21.35
CA SER A 101 1.74 16.03 -22.23
C SER A 101 2.13 17.42 -22.73
N LYS A 102 2.95 18.13 -22.01
CA LYS A 102 3.47 19.46 -22.35
C LYS A 102 4.82 19.39 -23.06
N HIS A 103 5.27 18.21 -23.45
CA HIS A 103 6.56 17.99 -24.09
C HIS A 103 7.75 18.48 -23.27
N ALA A 104 7.66 18.38 -21.94
CA ALA A 104 8.76 18.70 -21.04
C ALA A 104 9.98 17.80 -21.30
N ASN A 105 11.15 18.23 -20.82
CA ASN A 105 12.36 17.44 -20.93
C ASN A 105 12.12 16.05 -20.33
N PRO A 106 12.48 14.95 -21.05
CA PRO A 106 12.32 13.59 -20.52
C PRO A 106 12.98 13.36 -19.16
N ILE A 107 14.06 14.07 -18.84
CA ILE A 107 14.73 13.97 -17.54
C ILE A 107 13.80 14.46 -16.42
N GLU A 108 13.03 15.50 -16.64
CA GLU A 108 12.03 15.99 -15.66
C GLU A 108 10.90 14.99 -15.44
N VAL A 109 10.44 14.35 -16.50
CA VAL A 109 9.41 13.30 -16.43
C VAL A 109 9.91 12.11 -15.62
N ILE A 110 11.13 11.64 -15.92
CA ILE A 110 11.77 10.53 -15.22
C ILE A 110 11.97 10.88 -13.74
N ASP A 111 12.36 12.11 -13.43
CA ASP A 111 12.55 12.57 -12.05
C ASP A 111 11.25 12.40 -11.23
N LYS A 112 10.11 12.74 -11.79
CA LYS A 112 8.82 12.57 -11.11
C LYS A 112 8.50 11.09 -10.85
N PHE A 113 8.75 10.22 -11.82
CA PHE A 113 8.57 8.78 -11.62
C PHE A 113 9.54 8.22 -10.56
N LYS A 114 10.78 8.70 -10.51
CA LYS A 114 11.74 8.30 -9.46
C LYS A 114 11.24 8.67 -8.08
N HIS A 115 10.67 9.85 -7.90
CA HIS A 115 10.06 10.25 -6.62
C HIS A 115 8.90 9.31 -6.23
N ALA A 116 8.06 8.94 -7.19
CA ALA A 116 7.00 7.97 -6.94
C ALA A 116 7.56 6.61 -6.50
N GLU A 117 8.66 6.15 -7.13
CA GLU A 117 9.31 4.88 -6.74
C GLU A 117 9.89 4.94 -5.33
N GLU A 118 10.53 6.03 -4.95
CA GLU A 118 11.08 6.24 -3.61
C GLU A 118 9.95 6.18 -2.56
N GLN A 119 8.85 6.84 -2.82
CA GLN A 119 7.69 6.83 -1.92
C GLN A 119 7.02 5.46 -1.86
N SER A 120 7.06 4.68 -2.94
CA SER A 120 6.55 3.30 -2.94
C SER A 120 7.35 2.41 -1.99
N ILE A 121 8.67 2.54 -1.98
CA ILE A 121 9.55 1.81 -1.06
C ILE A 121 9.20 2.19 0.39
N ASN A 122 9.05 3.48 0.66
CA ASN A 122 8.66 3.97 1.98
C ASN A 122 7.30 3.41 2.41
N LEU A 123 6.30 3.48 1.54
CA LEU A 123 4.96 2.95 1.81
C LEU A 123 4.99 1.45 2.12
N PHE A 124 5.72 0.67 1.35
CA PHE A 124 5.82 -0.77 1.54
C PHE A 124 6.49 -1.12 2.88
N ASN A 125 7.51 -0.36 3.28
CA ASN A 125 8.15 -0.52 4.59
C ASN A 125 7.17 -0.21 5.73
N ILE A 126 6.37 0.84 5.60
CA ILE A 126 5.33 1.18 6.58
C ILE A 126 4.32 0.03 6.72
N PHE A 127 3.85 -0.54 5.61
CA PHE A 127 2.95 -1.69 5.64
C PHE A 127 3.56 -2.89 6.35
N ASN A 128 4.80 -3.23 6.02
CA ASN A 128 5.49 -4.35 6.64
C ASN A 128 5.60 -4.15 8.17
N ASN A 129 5.97 -2.94 8.59
CA ASN A 129 6.08 -2.59 10.01
C ASN A 129 4.73 -2.65 10.71
N MET A 130 3.68 -2.12 10.08
CA MET A 130 2.33 -2.12 10.62
C MET A 130 1.82 -3.54 10.87
N VAL A 131 1.98 -4.42 9.90
CA VAL A 131 1.59 -5.84 10.03
C VAL A 131 2.41 -6.51 11.13
N ALA A 132 3.73 -6.28 11.17
CA ALA A 132 4.61 -6.84 12.20
C ALA A 132 4.18 -6.43 13.62
N VAL A 133 3.85 -5.15 13.82
CA VAL A 133 3.35 -4.63 15.10
C VAL A 133 2.04 -5.32 15.49
N LYS A 134 1.11 -5.44 14.54
CA LYS A 134 -0.20 -6.05 14.80
C LYS A 134 -0.08 -7.54 15.12
N VAL A 135 0.73 -8.27 14.38
CA VAL A 135 0.99 -9.70 14.62
C VAL A 135 1.68 -9.92 15.97
N HIS A 136 2.64 -9.06 16.33
CA HIS A 136 3.31 -9.13 17.63
C HIS A 136 2.32 -8.96 18.79
N LYS A 137 1.35 -8.06 18.67
CA LYS A 137 0.29 -7.86 19.67
C LYS A 137 -0.61 -9.10 19.81
N MET A 138 -0.82 -9.86 18.74
CA MET A 138 -1.62 -11.09 18.77
C MET A 138 -0.95 -12.20 19.57
N ASP A 139 0.37 -12.24 19.62
CA ASP A 139 1.15 -13.27 20.33
C ASP A 139 1.26 -12.98 21.83
N LYS A 140 0.76 -11.87 22.31
CA LYS A 140 0.67 -11.52 23.71
C LYS A 140 -0.74 -11.68 24.23
#